data_559b4ea564f0861564377de664eb0662
#
_entry.id   559b4ea564f0861564377de664eb0662
#
_cell.length_a   1.000
_cell.length_b   1.000
_cell.length_c   1.000
_cell.angle_alpha   90.00
_cell.angle_beta   90.00
_cell.angle_gamma   90.00
#
_symmetry.space_group_name_H-M   'P 1'
#
loop_
_entity.id
_entity.type
_entity.pdbx_description
1 polymer ?
#
loop_
_entity_poly.entity_id
_entity_poly.type
_entity_poly.pdbx_seq_one_letter_code
_entity_poly.pdbx_strand_id
1 'polypeptide(L)'
;VRSSAASDVYKRQAYEVFDKDGSFLAVLYTDFHPRAGKRSGAWMTSYKEQWIENGVNSRPHVSVTMNFTKPSAGKPALLTFSEVNTFLHEFGHALHGMFANTTYSTMSGTSVYWDFVELPSQIMENFATEKEFLNTFARHYQTGEPIPAELIQKIVDASNFNVAYALSLIHISEPTRHS
;
A
#
# COMPACT_ATOMS: atom_id res chain seq x y z
N VAL A 1 0.49 13.37 9.73
CA VAL A 1 1.78 12.65 9.67
C VAL A 1 2.92 13.64 9.82
N ARG A 2 3.75 13.49 10.84
CA ARG A 2 4.98 14.27 10.98
C ARG A 2 6.15 13.45 10.47
N SER A 3 6.90 13.99 9.52
CA SER A 3 8.11 13.38 8.99
C SER A 3 9.32 13.84 9.82
N SER A 4 10.08 12.93 10.36
CA SER A 4 11.45 13.19 10.75
C SER A 4 12.33 13.08 9.51
N ALA A 5 12.36 14.13 8.69
CA ALA A 5 12.98 14.13 7.39
C ALA A 5 14.49 13.83 7.49
N ALA A 6 14.89 12.70 6.97
CA ALA A 6 16.24 12.52 6.49
C ALA A 6 16.41 13.30 5.17
N SER A 7 17.48 14.04 5.04
CA SER A 7 17.84 14.91 3.91
C SER A 7 18.10 14.20 2.58
N ASP A 8 17.64 12.97 2.40
CA ASP A 8 17.95 12.15 1.23
C ASP A 8 16.67 11.43 0.78
N VAL A 9 16.05 11.97 -0.24
CA VAL A 9 14.75 11.54 -0.82
C VAL A 9 14.71 10.04 -1.19
N TYR A 10 15.88 9.40 -1.28
CA TYR A 10 16.01 7.98 -1.65
C TYR A 10 16.32 7.05 -0.48
N LYS A 11 16.33 7.58 0.75
CA LYS A 11 16.52 6.77 1.95
C LYS A 11 15.20 6.40 2.59
N ARG A 12 15.25 5.38 3.43
CA ARG A 12 14.16 4.96 4.29
C ARG A 12 13.66 6.14 5.12
N GLN A 13 12.36 6.31 5.21
CA GLN A 13 11.73 7.36 5.98
C GLN A 13 10.92 6.75 7.13
N ALA A 14 10.81 7.48 8.22
CA ALA A 14 9.97 7.13 9.36
C ALA A 14 8.98 8.27 9.61
N TYR A 15 7.73 7.90 9.88
CA TYR A 15 6.64 8.82 10.12
C TYR A 15 5.95 8.45 11.43
N GLU A 16 5.73 9.44 12.27
CA GLU A 16 4.74 9.31 13.35
C GLU A 16 3.35 9.53 12.76
N VAL A 17 2.46 8.58 13.04
CA VAL A 17 1.07 8.63 12.58
C VAL A 17 0.18 8.96 13.77
N PHE A 18 -0.71 9.91 13.59
CA PHE A 18 -1.64 10.38 14.61
C PHE A 18 -3.08 10.24 14.11
N ASP A 19 -4.00 9.96 15.01
CA ASP A 19 -5.42 10.02 14.73
C ASP A 19 -5.89 11.48 14.62
N LYS A 20 -7.12 11.69 14.19
CA LYS A 20 -7.75 13.02 14.02
C LYS A 20 -7.81 13.85 15.29
N ASP A 21 -7.84 13.21 16.45
CA ASP A 21 -7.82 13.83 17.76
C ASP A 21 -6.41 14.20 18.26
N GLY A 22 -5.37 13.85 17.47
CA GLY A 22 -3.97 14.07 17.79
C GLY A 22 -3.34 12.97 18.65
N SER A 23 -4.06 11.91 18.97
CA SER A 23 -3.49 10.75 19.68
C SER A 23 -2.51 9.98 18.81
N PHE A 24 -1.41 9.51 19.40
CA PHE A 24 -0.40 8.72 18.68
C PHE A 24 -0.97 7.36 18.29
N LEU A 25 -0.93 7.05 17.00
CA LEU A 25 -1.50 5.83 16.43
C LEU A 25 -0.45 4.76 16.10
N ALA A 26 0.64 5.15 15.43
CA ALA A 26 1.65 4.20 14.97
C ALA A 26 2.95 4.89 14.54
N VAL A 27 4.00 4.09 14.31
CA VAL A 27 5.14 4.49 13.49
C VAL A 27 5.08 3.75 12.15
N LEU A 28 5.13 4.51 11.06
CA LEU A 28 5.19 3.99 9.70
C LEU A 28 6.60 4.19 9.13
N TYR A 29 7.23 3.11 8.70
CA TYR A 29 8.48 3.16 7.95
C TYR A 29 8.21 2.94 6.47
N THR A 30 8.90 3.68 5.60
CA THR A 30 8.81 3.50 4.15
C THR A 30 10.18 3.24 3.54
N ASP A 31 10.24 2.29 2.60
CA ASP A 31 11.45 1.93 1.87
C ASP A 31 11.08 1.65 0.40
N PHE A 32 11.12 2.68 -0.44
CA PHE A 32 10.50 2.65 -1.77
C PHE A 32 11.45 2.31 -2.92
N HIS A 33 12.77 2.34 -2.74
CA HIS A 33 13.69 2.20 -3.85
C HIS A 33 14.60 0.97 -3.75
N PRO A 34 14.94 0.35 -4.89
CA PRO A 34 15.84 -0.78 -4.93
C PRO A 34 17.27 -0.39 -4.56
N ARG A 35 18.02 -1.33 -3.97
CA ARG A 35 19.46 -1.23 -3.68
C ARG A 35 20.08 -2.62 -3.61
N ALA A 36 21.40 -2.68 -3.58
CA ALA A 36 22.12 -3.94 -3.39
C ALA A 36 21.66 -4.63 -2.09
N GLY A 37 21.37 -5.92 -2.18
CA GLY A 37 20.90 -6.75 -1.06
C GLY A 37 19.42 -6.59 -0.70
N LYS A 38 18.66 -5.70 -1.34
CA LYS A 38 17.22 -5.61 -1.15
C LYS A 38 16.50 -6.62 -2.05
N ARG A 39 15.61 -7.41 -1.45
CA ARG A 39 14.75 -8.35 -2.19
C ARG A 39 13.80 -7.59 -3.13
N SER A 40 13.53 -8.15 -4.30
CA SER A 40 12.53 -7.63 -5.24
C SER A 40 11.10 -7.85 -4.74
N GLY A 41 10.14 -7.14 -5.33
CA GLY A 41 8.72 -7.19 -4.96
C GLY A 41 8.33 -6.07 -4.01
N ALA A 42 7.17 -6.21 -3.39
CA ALA A 42 6.61 -5.29 -2.40
C ALA A 42 6.08 -6.10 -1.22
N TRP A 43 6.07 -5.51 -0.03
CA TRP A 43 5.50 -6.15 1.16
C TRP A 43 5.31 -5.15 2.29
N MET A 44 4.34 -5.45 3.15
CA MET A 44 4.21 -4.85 4.47
C MET A 44 4.85 -5.77 5.52
N THR A 45 5.43 -5.20 6.57
CA THR A 45 5.95 -5.93 7.73
C THR A 45 5.68 -5.15 9.01
N SER A 46 5.24 -5.85 10.06
CA SER A 46 5.21 -5.33 11.41
C SER A 46 6.54 -5.59 12.11
N TYR A 47 7.21 -4.53 12.57
CA TYR A 47 8.39 -4.65 13.45
C TYR A 47 8.00 -4.75 14.92
N LYS A 48 6.84 -4.21 15.24
CA LYS A 48 6.22 -4.26 16.55
C LYS A 48 4.72 -4.30 16.37
N GLU A 49 4.08 -5.29 16.96
CA GLU A 49 2.62 -5.39 16.97
C GLU A 49 2.01 -4.42 17.99
N GLN A 50 0.70 -4.22 17.91
CA GLN A 50 -0.08 -3.52 18.91
C GLN A 50 -0.58 -4.53 19.96
N TRP A 51 -0.59 -4.16 21.23
CA TRP A 51 -1.26 -4.90 22.30
C TRP A 51 -1.64 -3.99 23.46
N ILE A 52 -2.46 -4.48 24.38
CA ILE A 52 -2.83 -3.79 25.61
C ILE A 52 -2.23 -4.56 26.80
N GLU A 53 -1.42 -3.90 27.61
CA GLU A 53 -0.83 -4.46 28.82
C GLU A 53 -0.93 -3.43 29.94
N ASN A 54 -1.48 -3.88 31.12
CA ASN A 54 -1.66 -3.02 32.30
C ASN A 54 -2.41 -1.70 32.00
N GLY A 55 -3.38 -1.74 31.09
CA GLY A 55 -4.15 -0.56 30.65
C GLY A 55 -3.40 0.37 29.68
N VAL A 56 -2.19 0.04 29.29
CA VAL A 56 -1.39 0.80 28.31
C VAL A 56 -1.54 0.15 26.93
N ASN A 57 -1.97 0.95 25.94
CA ASN A 57 -2.04 0.52 24.54
C ASN A 57 -0.69 0.74 23.87
N SER A 58 0.07 -0.33 23.70
CA SER A 58 1.36 -0.31 23.00
C SER A 58 1.14 -0.21 21.51
N ARG A 59 1.50 0.92 20.89
CA ARG A 59 1.20 1.19 19.50
C ARG A 59 2.21 0.53 18.55
N PRO A 60 1.73 0.13 17.33
CA PRO A 60 2.51 -0.68 16.39
C PRO A 60 3.57 0.13 15.64
N HIS A 61 4.58 -0.59 15.14
CA HIS A 61 5.55 -0.09 14.17
C HIS A 61 5.45 -0.95 12.92
N VAL A 62 5.03 -0.36 11.82
CA VAL A 62 4.83 -1.04 10.54
C VAL A 62 5.72 -0.47 9.45
N SER A 63 6.03 -1.26 8.44
CA SER A 63 6.78 -0.80 7.28
C SER A 63 6.09 -1.19 5.98
N VAL A 64 6.21 -0.31 4.98
CA VAL A 64 5.86 -0.59 3.58
C VAL A 64 7.14 -0.55 2.76
N THR A 65 7.45 -1.67 2.12
CA THR A 65 8.64 -1.83 1.30
C THR A 65 8.24 -2.04 -0.15
N MET A 66 8.84 -1.23 -1.05
CA MET A 66 8.61 -1.25 -2.49
C MET A 66 9.93 -1.30 -3.25
N ASN A 67 9.87 -1.44 -4.57
CA ASN A 67 11.03 -1.36 -5.45
C ASN A 67 10.72 -0.46 -6.65
N PHE A 68 10.29 0.77 -6.40
CA PHE A 68 9.98 1.75 -7.43
C PHE A 68 11.22 2.17 -8.23
N THR A 69 11.03 2.42 -9.51
CA THR A 69 12.07 2.99 -10.36
C THR A 69 12.57 4.31 -9.77
N LYS A 70 13.89 4.42 -9.64
CA LYS A 70 14.52 5.65 -9.15
C LYS A 70 14.34 6.78 -10.17
N PRO A 71 14.19 8.04 -9.71
CA PRO A 71 14.23 9.16 -10.63
C PRO A 71 15.57 9.24 -11.33
N SER A 72 15.56 9.72 -12.56
CA SER A 72 16.75 10.00 -13.36
C SER A 72 17.06 11.50 -13.34
N ALA A 73 18.29 11.87 -13.71
CA ALA A 73 18.69 13.28 -13.78
C ALA A 73 17.69 14.12 -14.59
N GLY A 74 17.08 15.12 -13.96
CA GLY A 74 16.12 16.03 -14.59
C GLY A 74 14.68 15.50 -14.76
N LYS A 75 14.38 14.28 -14.30
CA LYS A 75 13.00 13.74 -14.34
C LYS A 75 12.63 13.13 -13.00
N PRO A 76 11.43 13.44 -12.45
CA PRO A 76 10.93 12.80 -11.24
C PRO A 76 10.69 11.29 -11.49
N ALA A 77 10.63 10.51 -10.42
CA ALA A 77 10.13 9.13 -10.50
C ALA A 77 8.64 9.17 -10.80
N LEU A 78 8.27 8.76 -12.01
CA LEU A 78 6.87 8.60 -12.40
C LEU A 78 6.50 7.13 -12.19
N LEU A 79 5.52 6.89 -11.34
CA LEU A 79 5.01 5.54 -11.08
C LEU A 79 4.09 5.10 -12.21
N THR A 80 4.18 3.83 -12.59
CA THR A 80 3.18 3.18 -13.43
C THR A 80 1.90 2.97 -12.63
N PHE A 81 0.79 2.73 -13.32
CA PHE A 81 -0.48 2.38 -12.66
C PHE A 81 -0.34 1.14 -11.77
N SER A 82 0.37 0.11 -12.25
CA SER A 82 0.64 -1.11 -11.47
C SER A 82 1.42 -0.82 -10.19
N GLU A 83 2.41 0.08 -10.23
CA GLU A 83 3.16 0.49 -9.03
C GLU A 83 2.28 1.24 -8.03
N VAL A 84 1.37 2.10 -8.51
CA VAL A 84 0.40 2.80 -7.66
C VAL A 84 -0.56 1.80 -7.01
N ASN A 85 -1.09 0.85 -7.79
CA ASN A 85 -1.99 -0.19 -7.27
C ASN A 85 -1.30 -1.05 -6.21
N THR A 86 -0.08 -1.50 -6.48
CA THR A 86 0.73 -2.26 -5.51
C THR A 86 1.00 -1.45 -4.24
N PHE A 87 1.29 -0.14 -4.38
CA PHE A 87 1.46 0.73 -3.21
C PHE A 87 0.19 0.80 -2.35
N LEU A 88 -0.96 0.98 -2.98
CA LEU A 88 -2.24 1.02 -2.25
C LEU A 88 -2.54 -0.30 -1.57
N HIS A 89 -2.25 -1.43 -2.22
CA HIS A 89 -2.36 -2.77 -1.64
C HIS A 89 -1.52 -2.89 -0.35
N GLU A 90 -0.21 -2.65 -0.43
CA GLU A 90 0.68 -2.75 0.74
C GLU A 90 0.35 -1.70 1.82
N PHE A 91 -0.13 -0.53 1.41
CA PHE A 91 -0.61 0.48 2.34
C PHE A 91 -1.90 0.06 3.04
N GLY A 92 -2.76 -0.72 2.38
CA GLY A 92 -3.94 -1.34 3.00
C GLY A 92 -3.56 -2.30 4.13
N HIS A 93 -2.54 -3.14 3.94
CA HIS A 93 -1.98 -3.95 5.02
C HIS A 93 -1.38 -3.09 6.14
N ALA A 94 -0.69 -2.00 5.79
CA ALA A 94 -0.14 -1.08 6.78
C ALA A 94 -1.24 -0.41 7.62
N LEU A 95 -2.34 0.01 6.99
CA LEU A 95 -3.52 0.54 7.71
C LEU A 95 -4.11 -0.50 8.65
N HIS A 96 -4.26 -1.74 8.21
CA HIS A 96 -4.72 -2.85 9.03
C HIS A 96 -3.84 -3.02 10.28
N GLY A 97 -2.52 -2.96 10.12
CA GLY A 97 -1.58 -3.00 11.24
C GLY A 97 -1.66 -1.77 12.14
N MET A 98 -1.72 -0.56 11.57
CA MET A 98 -1.73 0.69 12.31
C MET A 98 -3.01 0.92 13.12
N PHE A 99 -4.17 0.47 12.59
CA PHE A 99 -5.46 0.59 13.28
C PHE A 99 -5.75 -0.55 14.25
N ALA A 100 -4.84 -1.49 14.42
CA ALA A 100 -5.03 -2.58 15.38
C ALA A 100 -5.35 -2.06 16.78
N ASN A 101 -6.31 -2.70 17.44
CA ASN A 101 -6.73 -2.40 18.80
C ASN A 101 -7.22 -3.69 19.49
N THR A 102 -6.27 -4.57 19.77
CA THR A 102 -6.50 -5.88 20.37
C THR A 102 -5.80 -5.99 21.72
N THR A 103 -6.27 -6.89 22.56
CA THR A 103 -5.62 -7.14 23.86
C THR A 103 -4.30 -7.87 23.68
N TYR A 104 -4.24 -8.84 22.75
CA TYR A 104 -3.08 -9.72 22.56
C TYR A 104 -2.34 -9.41 21.27
N SER A 105 -1.03 -9.29 21.33
CA SER A 105 -0.17 -9.03 20.16
C SER A 105 -0.26 -10.11 19.08
N THR A 106 -0.47 -11.37 19.47
CA THR A 106 -0.60 -12.51 18.55
C THR A 106 -1.88 -12.49 17.71
N MET A 107 -2.82 -11.62 18.04
CA MET A 107 -4.10 -11.44 17.33
C MET A 107 -4.21 -10.03 16.74
N SER A 108 -3.10 -9.33 16.60
CA SER A 108 -3.06 -7.93 16.19
C SER A 108 -2.80 -7.76 14.70
N GLY A 109 -3.38 -6.72 14.13
CA GLY A 109 -3.13 -6.31 12.74
C GLY A 109 -3.37 -7.43 11.73
N THR A 110 -2.34 -7.78 10.97
CA THR A 110 -2.40 -8.80 9.91
C THR A 110 -2.34 -10.24 10.43
N SER A 111 -2.28 -10.44 11.75
CA SER A 111 -2.35 -11.77 12.40
C SER A 111 -3.79 -12.26 12.48
N VAL A 112 -4.43 -12.45 11.33
CA VAL A 112 -5.82 -12.88 11.13
C VAL A 112 -5.86 -14.11 10.22
N TYR A 113 -7.05 -14.70 10.05
CA TYR A 113 -7.23 -15.80 9.10
C TYR A 113 -6.94 -15.36 7.65
N TRP A 114 -6.44 -16.30 6.84
CA TRP A 114 -5.99 -16.05 5.46
C TRP A 114 -7.06 -15.44 4.55
N ASP A 115 -8.32 -15.79 4.76
CA ASP A 115 -9.46 -15.28 4.00
C ASP A 115 -9.79 -13.81 4.30
N PHE A 116 -9.27 -13.26 5.40
CA PHE A 116 -9.49 -11.87 5.79
C PHE A 116 -8.26 -10.97 5.56
N VAL A 117 -7.04 -11.53 5.54
CA VAL A 117 -5.80 -10.73 5.53
C VAL A 117 -5.71 -9.79 4.34
N GLU A 118 -6.24 -10.19 3.17
CA GLU A 118 -6.22 -9.39 1.95
C GLU A 118 -7.40 -8.40 1.80
N LEU A 119 -8.38 -8.46 2.70
CA LEU A 119 -9.54 -7.57 2.59
C LEU A 119 -9.17 -6.09 2.65
N PRO A 120 -8.36 -5.60 3.61
CA PRO A 120 -7.96 -4.20 3.66
C PRO A 120 -7.08 -3.77 2.48
N SER A 121 -6.18 -4.63 2.03
CA SER A 121 -5.30 -4.36 0.89
C SER A 121 -6.08 -4.25 -0.41
N GLN A 122 -6.98 -5.19 -0.69
CA GLN A 122 -7.81 -5.19 -1.90
C GLN A 122 -8.84 -4.06 -1.90
N ILE A 123 -9.38 -3.66 -0.75
CA ILE A 123 -10.25 -2.47 -0.67
C ILE A 123 -9.47 -1.22 -1.10
N MET A 124 -8.22 -1.07 -0.67
CA MET A 124 -7.41 0.09 -1.03
C MET A 124 -7.09 0.15 -2.53
N GLU A 125 -6.98 -0.97 -3.22
CA GLU A 125 -6.77 -1.02 -4.67
C GLU A 125 -7.89 -0.32 -5.45
N ASN A 126 -9.13 -0.36 -4.97
CA ASN A 126 -10.26 0.29 -5.63
C ASN A 126 -10.07 1.80 -5.77
N PHE A 127 -9.34 2.43 -4.85
CA PHE A 127 -9.05 3.86 -4.92
C PHE A 127 -8.13 4.23 -6.10
N ALA A 128 -7.38 3.26 -6.65
CA ALA A 128 -6.49 3.52 -7.79
C ALA A 128 -7.23 4.00 -9.06
N THR A 129 -8.53 3.78 -9.14
CA THR A 129 -9.38 4.21 -10.26
C THR A 129 -10.43 5.26 -9.88
N GLU A 130 -10.52 5.60 -8.58
CA GLU A 130 -11.46 6.59 -8.10
C GLU A 130 -11.01 8.02 -8.44
N LYS A 131 -11.82 8.71 -9.27
CA LYS A 131 -11.48 10.05 -9.76
C LYS A 131 -11.23 11.07 -8.65
N GLU A 132 -12.04 11.06 -7.60
CA GLU A 132 -11.89 11.99 -6.48
C GLU A 132 -10.57 11.78 -5.76
N PHE A 133 -10.19 10.53 -5.52
CA PHE A 133 -8.93 10.18 -4.90
C PHE A 133 -7.75 10.54 -5.81
N LEU A 134 -7.78 10.18 -7.08
CA LEU A 134 -6.72 10.52 -8.04
C LEU A 134 -6.51 12.03 -8.16
N ASN A 135 -7.55 12.84 -8.12
CA ASN A 135 -7.44 14.30 -8.17
C ASN A 135 -6.65 14.91 -6.99
N THR A 136 -6.47 14.17 -5.90
CA THR A 136 -5.68 14.65 -4.76
C THR A 136 -4.18 14.66 -5.03
N PHE A 137 -3.66 13.76 -5.87
CA PHE A 137 -2.22 13.61 -6.12
C PHE A 137 -1.83 13.40 -7.59
N ALA A 138 -2.70 12.82 -8.43
CA ALA A 138 -2.37 12.47 -9.81
C ALA A 138 -2.40 13.72 -10.71
N ARG A 139 -1.30 14.47 -10.70
CA ARG A 139 -1.12 15.70 -11.45
C ARG A 139 0.07 15.60 -12.40
N HIS A 140 -0.05 16.23 -13.55
CA HIS A 140 1.05 16.31 -14.51
C HIS A 140 2.23 17.06 -13.89
N TYR A 141 3.40 16.44 -13.87
CA TYR A 141 4.57 16.90 -13.11
C TYR A 141 5.13 18.26 -13.54
N GLN A 142 4.84 18.72 -14.76
CA GLN A 142 5.25 20.02 -15.27
C GLN A 142 4.12 21.06 -15.22
N THR A 143 2.89 20.70 -15.61
CA THR A 143 1.78 21.64 -15.73
C THR A 143 0.92 21.73 -14.47
N GLY A 144 0.96 20.71 -13.61
CA GLY A 144 0.12 20.61 -12.41
C GLY A 144 -1.35 20.26 -12.71
N GLU A 145 -1.70 20.02 -13.97
CA GLU A 145 -3.06 19.64 -14.36
C GLU A 145 -3.42 18.25 -13.83
N PRO A 146 -4.67 18.04 -13.39
CA PRO A 146 -5.13 16.73 -12.92
C PRO A 146 -5.16 15.73 -14.08
N ILE A 147 -5.12 14.44 -13.75
CA ILE A 147 -5.24 13.37 -14.73
C ILE A 147 -6.57 13.51 -15.51
N PRO A 148 -6.57 13.46 -16.86
CA PRO A 148 -7.81 13.51 -17.64
C PRO A 148 -8.73 12.33 -17.35
N ALA A 149 -10.03 12.58 -17.22
CA ALA A 149 -11.03 11.54 -16.97
C ALA A 149 -11.02 10.41 -18.01
N GLU A 150 -10.72 10.76 -19.27
CA GLU A 150 -10.60 9.78 -20.37
C GLU A 150 -9.46 8.77 -20.14
N LEU A 151 -8.36 9.19 -19.49
CA LEU A 151 -7.26 8.28 -19.16
C LEU A 151 -7.66 7.35 -18.02
N ILE A 152 -8.40 7.84 -17.03
CA ILE A 152 -8.93 7.00 -15.94
C ILE A 152 -9.87 5.93 -16.53
N GLN A 153 -10.79 6.33 -17.45
CA GLN A 153 -11.68 5.38 -18.11
C GLN A 153 -10.93 4.32 -18.90
N LYS A 154 -9.89 4.71 -19.64
CA LYS A 154 -9.03 3.74 -20.36
C LYS A 154 -8.34 2.75 -19.45
N ILE A 155 -7.93 3.16 -18.24
CA ILE A 155 -7.34 2.26 -17.23
C ILE A 155 -8.41 1.24 -16.78
N VAL A 156 -9.62 1.70 -16.46
CA VAL A 156 -10.75 0.84 -16.07
C VAL A 156 -11.11 -0.14 -17.18
N ASP A 157 -11.22 0.34 -18.43
CA ASP A 157 -11.54 -0.51 -19.58
C ASP A 157 -10.46 -1.57 -19.82
N ALA A 158 -9.18 -1.19 -19.69
CA ALA A 158 -8.06 -2.11 -19.81
C ALA A 158 -8.04 -3.17 -18.72
N SER A 159 -8.41 -2.83 -17.48
CA SER A 159 -8.47 -3.79 -16.37
C SER A 159 -9.59 -4.81 -16.55
N ASN A 160 -10.67 -4.45 -17.23
CA ASN A 160 -11.80 -5.33 -17.50
C ASN A 160 -11.63 -6.13 -18.81
N PHE A 161 -10.60 -5.84 -19.60
CA PHE A 161 -10.37 -6.51 -20.87
C PHE A 161 -10.03 -8.00 -20.67
N ASN A 162 -10.79 -8.87 -21.30
CA ASN A 162 -10.61 -10.33 -21.25
C ASN A 162 -10.68 -10.99 -19.85
N VAL A 163 -11.21 -10.35 -18.83
CA VAL A 163 -11.32 -10.94 -17.47
C VAL A 163 -12.08 -12.26 -17.49
N ALA A 164 -13.21 -12.32 -18.19
CA ALA A 164 -14.00 -13.54 -18.32
C ALA A 164 -13.23 -14.67 -19.04
N TYR A 165 -12.44 -14.33 -20.05
CA TYR A 165 -11.60 -15.30 -20.76
C TYR A 165 -10.47 -15.84 -19.85
N ALA A 166 -9.80 -14.97 -19.11
CA ALA A 166 -8.78 -15.35 -18.15
C ALA A 166 -9.34 -16.30 -17.05
N LEU A 167 -10.53 -15.98 -16.51
CA LEU A 167 -11.23 -16.84 -15.56
C LEU A 167 -11.62 -18.19 -16.17
N SER A 168 -12.10 -18.22 -17.42
CA SER A 168 -12.45 -19.47 -18.09
C SER A 168 -11.23 -20.37 -18.32
N LEU A 169 -10.06 -19.80 -18.63
CA LEU A 169 -8.83 -20.56 -18.78
C LEU A 169 -8.39 -21.25 -17.48
N ILE A 170 -8.55 -20.61 -16.32
CA ILE A 170 -8.26 -21.20 -15.02
C ILE A 170 -9.11 -22.47 -14.81
N HIS A 171 -10.42 -22.39 -15.11
CA HIS A 171 -11.33 -23.53 -14.98
C HIS A 171 -11.10 -24.65 -16.01
N ILE A 172 -10.57 -24.33 -17.18
CA ILE A 172 -10.29 -25.32 -18.24
C ILE A 172 -8.94 -26.00 -18.03
N SER A 173 -7.90 -25.24 -17.64
CA SER A 173 -6.54 -25.76 -17.54
C SER A 173 -6.19 -26.40 -16.19
N GLU A 174 -6.94 -26.11 -15.12
CA GLU A 174 -6.72 -26.70 -13.79
C GLU A 174 -8.01 -27.23 -13.13
N PRO A 175 -8.77 -28.13 -13.77
CA PRO A 175 -10.05 -28.62 -13.24
C PRO A 175 -9.90 -29.47 -11.97
N THR A 176 -8.69 -29.89 -11.58
CA THR A 176 -8.43 -30.87 -10.50
C THR A 176 -7.90 -30.21 -9.21
N ARG A 177 -7.75 -28.90 -9.14
CA ARG A 177 -7.20 -28.23 -7.94
C ARG A 177 -8.21 -27.97 -6.83
N HIS A 178 -9.46 -28.44 -6.99
CA HIS A 178 -10.56 -28.32 -6.02
C HIS A 178 -10.93 -29.64 -5.35
N SER A 179 -10.03 -30.62 -5.27
CA SER A 179 -10.22 -31.85 -4.50
C SER A 179 -9.33 -31.89 -3.26
#